data_44af6c5c859d7acfbf7defcf028f263c
#
_entry.id   44af6c5c859d7acfbf7defcf028f263c
#
_cell.length_a   1.000
_cell.length_b   1.000
_cell.length_c   1.000
_cell.angle_alpha   90.00
_cell.angle_beta   90.00
_cell.angle_gamma   90.00
#
_symmetry.space_group_name_H-M   'P 1'
#
loop_
_entity.id
_entity.type
_entity.pdbx_description
1 polymer ?
#
loop_
_entity_poly.entity_id
_entity_poly.type
_entity_poly.pdbx_seq_one_letter_code
_entity_poly.pdbx_strand_id
1 'polypeptide(L)'
;MVPARPWSSGRARIAAGCAAATVLLLAGCQMPGSGSSAASGQAPAGSSITVASVPGVGDAPLYVAQQQGLFQQAGLTVHIRSYPTAAAELTALHNGTANVAVGDYASFFYAQEHGAAPMVVLADGYDAGPDIMDVLVRADSPINSPQDLNLKTIGTAEPQMPQMLRNSPGGPPYSLETVAASSVLENDGIQPAQVTWQPMPADQLIHALASHAVDAILVTEPEIYQAESQIGARSVLDACSGETVNLPLEGYFAPASYASHHRDALAAFHAALMRAQASANQPAPLNNALTHYAGMSRETASLITVGVYPTSLKVTSLQRVADLMSFYGSLPHPLDVSSMVFR
;
A
#
# COMPACT_ATOMS: atom_id res chain seq x y z
N MET A 1 24.96 66.36 -6.51
CA MET A 1 25.04 67.32 -5.39
C MET A 1 24.93 66.51 -4.11
N VAL A 2 26.04 66.37 -3.42
CA VAL A 2 26.30 65.95 -2.05
C VAL A 2 25.97 67.15 -1.16
N PRO A 3 25.79 67.15 0.15
CA PRO A 3 26.43 66.30 1.17
C PRO A 3 25.52 65.85 2.31
N ALA A 4 25.83 64.85 3.06
CA ALA A 4 26.85 64.55 4.09
C ALA A 4 26.51 64.93 5.53
N ARG A 5 26.47 63.87 6.38
CA ARG A 5 27.12 63.69 7.71
C ARG A 5 26.59 64.44 8.95
N PRO A 6 27.15 64.08 10.10
CA PRO A 6 26.88 62.90 11.04
C PRO A 6 26.67 63.42 12.47
N TRP A 7 26.65 62.51 13.47
CA TRP A 7 27.23 62.67 14.86
C TRP A 7 26.60 61.64 15.82
N SER A 8 27.28 60.96 16.52
CA SER A 8 28.42 60.78 17.41
C SER A 8 27.98 60.41 18.84
N SER A 9 28.50 59.28 19.24
CA SER A 9 29.09 58.92 20.56
C SER A 9 28.37 59.32 21.86
N GLY A 10 28.23 58.36 22.72
CA GLY A 10 28.02 58.52 24.18
C GLY A 10 28.39 57.25 24.92
N ARG A 11 29.64 57.15 25.34
CA ARG A 11 30.12 56.18 26.34
C ARG A 11 29.75 56.68 27.73
N ALA A 12 29.21 55.84 28.61
CA ALA A 12 29.33 55.96 30.04
C ALA A 12 29.59 54.61 30.71
N ARG A 13 30.69 54.58 31.45
CA ARG A 13 31.16 53.52 32.34
C ARG A 13 30.66 53.77 33.76
N ILE A 14 30.90 52.76 34.63
CA ILE A 14 30.93 52.77 36.14
C ILE A 14 29.64 52.17 36.69
N ALA A 15 29.64 51.25 37.68
CA ALA A 15 30.63 50.75 38.66
C ALA A 15 30.21 49.37 39.22
N ALA A 16 31.16 48.71 39.78
CA ALA A 16 31.05 47.46 40.54
C ALA A 16 30.29 47.63 41.85
N GLY A 17 29.60 46.58 42.27
CA GLY A 17 29.07 46.42 43.62
C GLY A 17 28.98 44.93 43.98
N CYS A 18 29.99 44.51 44.78
CA CYS A 18 29.99 43.19 45.47
C CYS A 18 28.94 43.21 46.58
N ALA A 19 28.13 42.18 46.68
CA ALA A 19 27.51 41.81 47.98
C ALA A 19 27.36 40.28 48.05
N ALA A 20 27.77 39.76 49.16
CA ALA A 20 27.98 38.35 49.48
C ALA A 20 26.75 37.51 49.74
N ALA A 21 26.90 36.26 49.40
CA ALA A 21 26.40 35.02 50.00
C ALA A 21 25.20 35.05 51.00
N THR A 22 24.22 34.23 50.65
CA THR A 22 23.59 33.35 51.67
C THR A 22 23.07 32.09 50.98
N VAL A 23 23.72 30.96 51.28
CA VAL A 23 23.31 29.61 50.90
C VAL A 23 22.18 29.19 51.86
N LEU A 24 20.96 29.02 51.36
CA LEU A 24 19.90 28.33 52.06
C LEU A 24 19.67 26.98 51.36
N LEU A 25 20.19 25.92 52.01
CA LEU A 25 19.84 24.54 51.70
C LEU A 25 18.38 24.25 52.07
N LEU A 26 17.50 24.21 51.07
CA LEU A 26 16.20 23.63 51.21
C LEU A 26 16.23 22.22 50.60
N ALA A 27 16.30 21.23 51.47
CA ALA A 27 16.07 19.83 51.12
C ALA A 27 14.57 19.68 50.76
N GLY A 28 14.27 19.72 49.45
CA GLY A 28 12.93 19.41 48.91
C GLY A 28 12.88 17.91 48.64
N CYS A 29 12.04 17.19 49.38
CA CYS A 29 11.64 15.81 49.03
C CYS A 29 11.01 15.79 47.66
N GLN A 30 11.69 15.24 46.69
CA GLN A 30 11.10 14.84 45.38
C GLN A 30 10.25 13.59 45.62
N MET A 31 8.94 13.74 45.63
CA MET A 31 8.03 12.62 45.39
C MET A 31 8.23 12.13 43.95
N PRO A 32 8.32 10.80 43.73
CA PRO A 32 8.27 10.29 42.39
C PRO A 32 6.88 10.54 41.80
N GLY A 33 6.74 11.63 41.05
CA GLY A 33 5.57 11.87 40.21
C GLY A 33 5.54 10.76 39.16
N SER A 34 4.47 9.96 39.20
CA SER A 34 4.10 9.05 38.09
C SER A 34 3.77 9.92 36.86
N GLY A 35 4.82 10.30 36.15
CA GLY A 35 4.68 10.87 34.84
C GLY A 35 4.18 9.79 33.89
N SER A 36 2.90 9.82 33.53
CA SER A 36 2.41 9.18 32.33
C SER A 36 3.22 9.75 31.16
N SER A 37 4.25 9.04 30.76
CA SER A 37 4.91 9.27 29.48
C SER A 37 3.84 9.04 28.41
N ALA A 38 3.28 10.13 27.89
CA ALA A 38 2.66 10.09 26.58
C ALA A 38 3.71 9.48 25.67
N ALA A 39 3.42 8.33 25.09
CA ALA A 39 4.30 7.64 24.17
C ALA A 39 4.67 8.63 23.05
N SER A 40 5.85 9.19 23.14
CA SER A 40 6.46 9.89 22.03
C SER A 40 6.58 8.83 20.92
N GLY A 41 5.93 9.03 19.77
CA GLY A 41 5.94 8.09 18.65
C GLY A 41 7.31 7.96 17.97
N GLN A 42 8.37 7.88 18.77
CA GLN A 42 9.75 7.64 18.34
C GLN A 42 10.16 6.22 18.66
N ALA A 43 10.76 5.57 17.67
CA ALA A 43 11.34 4.25 17.84
C ALA A 43 12.53 4.26 18.82
N PRO A 44 12.84 3.13 19.46
CA PRO A 44 14.09 2.94 20.18
C PRO A 44 15.29 3.29 19.30
N ALA A 45 16.31 3.93 19.85
CA ALA A 45 17.48 4.37 19.11
C ALA A 45 18.14 3.21 18.35
N GLY A 46 18.39 3.39 17.05
CA GLY A 46 19.00 2.39 16.18
C GLY A 46 18.04 1.33 15.63
N SER A 47 16.72 1.49 15.75
CA SER A 47 15.76 0.59 15.16
C SER A 47 15.85 0.58 13.64
N SER A 48 16.01 -0.62 13.06
CA SER A 48 16.08 -0.83 11.62
C SER A 48 14.96 -1.77 11.16
N ILE A 49 14.29 -1.41 10.07
CA ILE A 49 13.23 -2.21 9.44
C ILE A 49 13.55 -2.40 7.96
N THR A 50 13.56 -3.66 7.51
CA THR A 50 13.62 -3.97 6.09
C THR A 50 12.21 -4.22 5.59
N VAL A 51 11.80 -3.45 4.57
CA VAL A 51 10.48 -3.57 3.93
C VAL A 51 10.66 -4.21 2.57
N ALA A 52 9.96 -5.31 2.32
CA ALA A 52 9.81 -5.90 1.00
C ALA A 52 8.68 -5.17 0.24
N SER A 53 8.85 -4.97 -1.06
CA SER A 53 7.93 -4.26 -1.94
C SER A 53 8.04 -4.80 -3.35
N VAL A 54 6.92 -5.05 -4.00
CA VAL A 54 6.83 -5.24 -5.46
C VAL A 54 6.42 -3.91 -6.06
N PRO A 55 7.33 -3.14 -6.70
CA PRO A 55 7.08 -1.76 -7.05
C PRO A 55 5.81 -1.58 -7.91
N GLY A 56 4.79 -0.96 -7.36
CA GLY A 56 3.50 -0.69 -7.96
C GLY A 56 2.92 0.65 -7.49
N VAL A 57 1.74 1.03 -7.97
CA VAL A 57 1.09 2.30 -7.59
C VAL A 57 0.80 2.33 -6.08
N GLY A 58 0.39 1.19 -5.50
CA GLY A 58 0.05 1.07 -4.09
C GLY A 58 1.22 1.33 -3.13
N ASP A 59 2.46 1.09 -3.57
CA ASP A 59 3.66 1.30 -2.76
C ASP A 59 4.08 2.78 -2.59
N ALA A 60 3.43 3.71 -3.29
CA ALA A 60 3.86 5.12 -3.32
C ALA A 60 4.08 5.73 -1.92
N PRO A 61 3.22 5.49 -0.90
CA PRO A 61 3.43 6.06 0.44
C PRO A 61 4.75 5.65 1.08
N LEU A 62 5.23 4.42 0.84
CA LEU A 62 6.50 3.93 1.36
C LEU A 62 7.68 4.78 0.86
N TYR A 63 7.67 5.06 -0.44
CA TYR A 63 8.70 5.88 -1.09
C TYR A 63 8.54 7.37 -0.78
N VAL A 64 7.32 7.87 -0.65
CA VAL A 64 7.05 9.24 -0.14
C VAL A 64 7.61 9.40 1.27
N ALA A 65 7.41 8.41 2.17
CA ALA A 65 7.97 8.44 3.51
C ALA A 65 9.50 8.51 3.50
N GLN A 66 10.13 7.74 2.61
CA GLN A 66 11.58 7.75 2.44
C GLN A 66 12.08 9.09 1.90
N GLN A 67 11.48 9.63 0.83
CA GLN A 67 11.87 10.89 0.21
C GLN A 67 11.69 12.10 1.13
N GLN A 68 10.64 12.09 1.95
CA GLN A 68 10.37 13.17 2.91
C GLN A 68 11.10 13.00 4.25
N GLY A 69 11.88 11.93 4.41
CA GLY A 69 12.62 11.65 5.64
C GLY A 69 11.73 11.34 6.85
N LEU A 70 10.49 10.86 6.63
CA LEU A 70 9.52 10.64 7.71
C LEU A 70 9.95 9.49 8.63
N PHE A 71 10.59 8.46 8.09
CA PHE A 71 11.14 7.37 8.88
C PHE A 71 12.29 7.83 9.78
N GLN A 72 13.21 8.63 9.25
CA GLN A 72 14.32 9.20 10.04
C GLN A 72 13.80 10.13 11.14
N GLN A 73 12.78 10.94 10.86
CA GLN A 73 12.11 11.77 11.86
C GLN A 73 11.46 10.94 12.98
N ALA A 74 11.01 9.71 12.67
CA ALA A 74 10.48 8.75 13.63
C ALA A 74 11.58 7.92 14.34
N GLY A 75 12.85 8.19 14.09
CA GLY A 75 13.98 7.46 14.68
C GLY A 75 14.27 6.10 14.04
N LEU A 76 13.74 5.85 12.82
CA LEU A 76 13.88 4.59 12.12
C LEU A 76 14.87 4.67 10.96
N THR A 77 15.63 3.60 10.77
CA THR A 77 16.34 3.32 9.52
C THR A 77 15.51 2.30 8.73
N VAL A 78 14.90 2.72 7.62
CA VAL A 78 14.07 1.85 6.78
C VAL A 78 14.83 1.52 5.49
N HIS A 79 14.96 0.22 5.21
CA HIS A 79 15.56 -0.31 4.00
C HIS A 79 14.48 -0.91 3.12
N ILE A 80 14.13 -0.26 2.02
CA ILE A 80 13.18 -0.79 1.04
C ILE A 80 13.94 -1.73 0.10
N ARG A 81 13.44 -2.95 -0.05
CA ARG A 81 13.95 -3.95 -0.98
C ARG A 81 12.88 -4.32 -1.99
N SER A 82 13.15 -4.07 -3.26
CA SER A 82 12.26 -4.45 -4.35
C SER A 82 12.39 -5.93 -4.66
N TYR A 83 11.25 -6.58 -4.85
CA TYR A 83 11.11 -7.97 -5.28
C TYR A 83 10.31 -8.03 -6.59
N PRO A 84 10.55 -9.05 -7.43
CA PRO A 84 9.88 -9.14 -8.72
C PRO A 84 8.43 -9.65 -8.64
N THR A 85 8.04 -10.28 -7.53
CA THR A 85 6.73 -10.90 -7.36
C THR A 85 6.31 -10.94 -5.89
N ALA A 86 5.00 -10.97 -5.63
CA ALA A 86 4.42 -11.20 -4.29
C ALA A 86 4.92 -12.51 -3.66
N ALA A 87 5.16 -13.55 -4.46
CA ALA A 87 5.74 -14.81 -4.00
C ALA A 87 7.15 -14.63 -3.41
N ALA A 88 7.99 -13.82 -4.06
CA ALA A 88 9.34 -13.54 -3.57
C ALA A 88 9.30 -12.67 -2.29
N GLU A 89 8.35 -11.76 -2.21
CA GLU A 89 8.09 -10.92 -1.04
C GLU A 89 7.62 -11.74 0.18
N LEU A 90 6.63 -12.61 0.01
CA LEU A 90 6.19 -13.56 1.05
C LEU A 90 7.33 -14.48 1.51
N THR A 91 8.17 -14.93 0.56
CA THR A 91 9.36 -15.71 0.88
C THR A 91 10.37 -14.91 1.72
N ALA A 92 10.53 -13.62 1.43
CA ALA A 92 11.42 -12.74 2.19
C ALA A 92 10.94 -12.52 3.63
N LEU A 93 9.62 -12.39 3.85
CA LEU A 93 9.04 -12.39 5.19
C LEU A 93 9.26 -13.72 5.92
N HIS A 94 8.99 -14.84 5.24
CA HIS A 94 9.10 -16.17 5.82
C HIS A 94 10.52 -16.49 6.31
N ASN A 95 11.53 -16.13 5.54
CA ASN A 95 12.92 -16.42 5.87
C ASN A 95 13.61 -15.30 6.68
N GLY A 96 12.88 -14.24 7.05
CA GLY A 96 13.37 -13.12 7.86
C GLY A 96 14.32 -12.17 7.15
N THR A 97 14.43 -12.21 5.81
CA THR A 97 15.20 -11.23 5.04
C THR A 97 14.47 -9.89 4.88
N ALA A 98 13.17 -9.87 5.12
CA ALA A 98 12.35 -8.68 5.33
C ALA A 98 11.60 -8.80 6.66
N ASN A 99 11.32 -7.65 7.27
CA ASN A 99 10.58 -7.55 8.54
C ASN A 99 9.12 -7.15 8.31
N VAL A 100 8.88 -6.38 7.26
CA VAL A 100 7.59 -5.89 6.80
C VAL A 100 7.50 -6.14 5.30
N ALA A 101 6.31 -6.39 4.80
CA ALA A 101 6.02 -6.40 3.37
C ALA A 101 4.84 -5.46 3.08
N VAL A 102 4.80 -4.90 1.88
CA VAL A 102 3.64 -4.19 1.34
C VAL A 102 3.15 -4.93 0.11
N GLY A 103 1.90 -5.36 0.09
CA GLY A 103 1.37 -6.12 -1.03
C GLY A 103 -0.13 -6.42 -0.90
N ASP A 104 -0.64 -7.17 -1.85
CA ASP A 104 -2.08 -7.45 -1.98
C ASP A 104 -2.63 -8.34 -0.86
N TYR A 105 -3.83 -8.02 -0.40
CA TYR A 105 -4.50 -8.77 0.66
C TYR A 105 -4.80 -10.22 0.25
N ALA A 106 -5.08 -10.50 -1.03
CA ALA A 106 -5.39 -11.86 -1.45
C ALA A 106 -4.21 -12.80 -1.25
N SER A 107 -3.02 -12.40 -1.65
CA SER A 107 -1.80 -13.20 -1.45
C SER A 107 -1.50 -13.45 0.03
N PHE A 108 -1.64 -12.43 0.88
CA PHE A 108 -1.36 -12.54 2.31
C PHE A 108 -2.42 -13.36 3.05
N PHE A 109 -3.70 -13.17 2.78
CA PHE A 109 -4.77 -13.95 3.40
C PHE A 109 -4.74 -15.41 2.94
N TYR A 110 -4.46 -15.65 1.66
CA TYR A 110 -4.28 -17.01 1.16
C TYR A 110 -3.09 -17.69 1.83
N ALA A 111 -1.94 -17.02 1.95
CA ALA A 111 -0.78 -17.55 2.63
C ALA A 111 -1.07 -17.89 4.10
N GLN A 112 -1.81 -17.02 4.79
CA GLN A 112 -2.23 -17.20 6.18
C GLN A 112 -3.06 -18.47 6.36
N GLU A 113 -4.05 -18.71 5.48
CA GLU A 113 -4.92 -19.89 5.53
C GLU A 113 -4.21 -21.20 5.14
N HIS A 114 -3.14 -21.11 4.35
CA HIS A 114 -2.39 -22.27 3.87
C HIS A 114 -1.10 -22.53 4.66
N GLY A 115 -1.05 -22.11 5.92
CA GLY A 115 -0.03 -22.50 6.88
C GLY A 115 1.25 -21.68 6.82
N ALA A 116 1.24 -20.47 6.25
CA ALA A 116 2.30 -19.51 6.49
C ALA A 116 2.38 -19.16 7.98
N ALA A 117 3.55 -18.66 8.41
CA ALA A 117 3.70 -18.16 9.77
C ALA A 117 2.66 -17.04 10.03
N PRO A 118 2.04 -16.99 11.24
CA PRO A 118 1.05 -15.97 11.54
C PRO A 118 1.56 -14.56 11.26
N MET A 119 0.75 -13.78 10.55
CA MET A 119 1.06 -12.41 10.17
C MET A 119 0.06 -11.44 10.79
N VAL A 120 0.49 -10.20 10.97
CA VAL A 120 -0.37 -9.08 11.38
C VAL A 120 -0.39 -8.00 10.32
N VAL A 121 -1.54 -7.36 10.15
CA VAL A 121 -1.73 -6.18 9.31
C VAL A 121 -1.34 -4.95 10.12
N LEU A 122 -0.31 -4.26 9.71
CA LEU A 122 0.20 -3.04 10.36
C LEU A 122 -0.60 -1.81 9.96
N ALA A 123 -0.94 -1.72 8.69
CA ALA A 123 -1.65 -0.60 8.09
C ALA A 123 -2.36 -1.06 6.83
N ASP A 124 -3.46 -0.40 6.51
CA ASP A 124 -4.05 -0.42 5.19
C ASP A 124 -3.17 0.41 4.25
N GLY A 125 -2.99 -0.02 3.02
CA GLY A 125 -2.01 0.57 2.10
C GLY A 125 -2.64 1.31 0.93
N TYR A 126 -3.56 0.65 0.24
CA TYR A 126 -4.17 1.16 -0.98
C TYR A 126 -5.57 0.61 -1.15
N ASP A 127 -6.54 1.51 -1.30
CA ASP A 127 -7.96 1.19 -1.48
C ASP A 127 -8.39 1.46 -2.92
N ALA A 128 -9.35 0.66 -3.39
CA ALA A 128 -9.99 0.83 -4.68
C ALA A 128 -10.62 2.22 -4.83
N GLY A 129 -10.31 2.87 -5.94
CA GLY A 129 -11.03 4.02 -6.47
C GLY A 129 -11.75 3.63 -7.76
N PRO A 130 -12.62 4.46 -8.31
CA PRO A 130 -13.21 4.20 -9.62
C PRO A 130 -12.15 4.17 -10.71
N ASP A 131 -12.36 3.33 -11.72
CA ASP A 131 -11.54 3.23 -12.94
C ASP A 131 -10.04 2.93 -12.70
N ILE A 132 -9.70 2.23 -11.60
CA ILE A 132 -8.33 1.79 -11.33
C ILE A 132 -8.10 0.30 -11.62
N MET A 133 -9.18 -0.43 -11.90
CA MET A 133 -9.19 -1.86 -12.18
C MET A 133 -10.34 -2.15 -13.15
N ASP A 134 -10.01 -2.34 -14.41
CA ASP A 134 -10.99 -2.37 -15.48
C ASP A 134 -10.91 -3.62 -16.34
N VAL A 135 -12.07 -4.06 -16.84
CA VAL A 135 -12.13 -4.97 -17.98
C VAL A 135 -12.12 -4.15 -19.26
N LEU A 136 -11.03 -4.26 -20.00
CA LEU A 136 -10.81 -3.53 -21.25
C LEU A 136 -11.05 -4.42 -22.47
N VAL A 137 -11.59 -3.82 -23.50
CA VAL A 137 -11.75 -4.42 -24.83
C VAL A 137 -11.11 -3.55 -25.90
N ARG A 138 -10.83 -4.13 -27.09
CA ARG A 138 -10.33 -3.36 -28.24
C ARG A 138 -11.33 -2.30 -28.67
N ALA A 139 -10.86 -1.25 -29.32
CA ALA A 139 -11.69 -0.19 -29.88
C ALA A 139 -12.77 -0.69 -30.86
N ASP A 140 -12.45 -1.72 -31.66
CA ASP A 140 -13.31 -2.32 -32.65
C ASP A 140 -14.15 -3.51 -32.12
N SER A 141 -14.07 -3.81 -30.83
CA SER A 141 -14.79 -4.91 -30.21
C SER A 141 -16.32 -4.70 -30.28
N PRO A 142 -17.09 -5.74 -30.58
CA PRO A 142 -18.55 -5.68 -30.47
C PRO A 142 -19.08 -5.67 -29.03
N ILE A 143 -18.23 -5.91 -28.04
CA ILE A 143 -18.55 -5.89 -26.61
C ILE A 143 -18.70 -4.43 -26.19
N ASN A 144 -19.88 -3.99 -25.77
CA ASN A 144 -20.16 -2.59 -25.42
C ASN A 144 -20.68 -2.40 -23.99
N SER A 145 -20.99 -3.49 -23.30
CA SER A 145 -21.51 -3.48 -21.94
C SER A 145 -20.98 -4.70 -21.16
N PRO A 146 -21.06 -4.70 -19.83
CA PRO A 146 -20.71 -5.88 -19.03
C PRO A 146 -21.46 -7.15 -19.48
N GLN A 147 -22.71 -7.03 -19.89
CA GLN A 147 -23.56 -8.17 -20.31
C GLN A 147 -23.00 -8.87 -21.56
N ASP A 148 -22.28 -8.16 -22.42
CA ASP A 148 -21.64 -8.73 -23.62
C ASP A 148 -20.42 -9.61 -23.29
N LEU A 149 -19.93 -9.57 -22.03
CA LEU A 149 -18.86 -10.42 -21.54
C LEU A 149 -19.30 -11.87 -21.29
N ASN A 150 -20.59 -12.16 -21.38
CA ASN A 150 -21.11 -13.51 -21.27
C ASN A 150 -20.46 -14.45 -22.31
N LEU A 151 -19.93 -15.60 -21.85
CA LEU A 151 -19.21 -16.60 -22.64
C LEU A 151 -17.93 -16.05 -23.33
N LYS A 152 -17.35 -14.98 -22.80
CA LYS A 152 -16.10 -14.40 -23.31
C LYS A 152 -14.89 -14.89 -22.52
N THR A 153 -13.74 -14.82 -23.18
CA THR A 153 -12.43 -15.07 -22.57
C THR A 153 -11.80 -13.77 -22.14
N ILE A 154 -11.54 -13.63 -20.83
CA ILE A 154 -10.90 -12.47 -20.25
C ILE A 154 -9.49 -12.87 -19.79
N GLY A 155 -8.46 -12.27 -20.39
CA GLY A 155 -7.09 -12.40 -19.95
C GLY A 155 -6.89 -11.71 -18.60
N THR A 156 -6.15 -12.33 -17.69
CA THR A 156 -5.83 -11.78 -16.35
C THR A 156 -4.38 -12.09 -15.99
N ALA A 157 -3.80 -11.24 -15.14
CA ALA A 157 -2.47 -11.51 -14.63
C ALA A 157 -2.44 -12.85 -13.86
N GLU A 158 -1.39 -13.66 -14.11
CA GLU A 158 -1.21 -14.91 -13.39
C GLU A 158 -0.92 -14.62 -11.91
N PRO A 159 -1.71 -15.18 -10.96
CA PRO A 159 -1.45 -15.01 -9.54
C PRO A 159 -0.06 -15.53 -9.17
N GLN A 160 0.75 -14.68 -8.55
CA GLN A 160 2.13 -15.01 -8.18
C GLN A 160 2.17 -15.59 -6.76
N MET A 161 2.18 -16.93 -6.65
CA MET A 161 2.23 -17.63 -5.35
C MET A 161 3.58 -18.30 -5.10
N PRO A 162 4.07 -18.30 -3.84
CA PRO A 162 5.25 -19.08 -3.46
C PRO A 162 5.06 -20.56 -3.80
N GLN A 163 6.13 -21.22 -4.25
CA GLN A 163 6.05 -22.62 -4.67
C GLN A 163 5.53 -23.54 -3.57
N MET A 164 5.80 -23.20 -2.29
CA MET A 164 5.30 -23.94 -1.14
C MET A 164 3.76 -23.95 -1.03
N LEU A 165 3.09 -22.98 -1.63
CA LEU A 165 1.63 -22.81 -1.60
C LEU A 165 0.94 -23.27 -2.90
N ARG A 166 1.68 -23.48 -3.99
CA ARG A 166 1.12 -23.84 -5.31
C ARG A 166 0.39 -25.17 -5.36
N ASN A 167 0.69 -26.09 -4.43
CA ASN A 167 0.09 -27.42 -4.36
C ASN A 167 -0.96 -27.53 -3.27
N SER A 168 -1.42 -26.41 -2.72
CA SER A 168 -2.46 -26.42 -1.69
C SER A 168 -3.80 -26.88 -2.28
N PRO A 169 -4.59 -27.66 -1.53
CA PRO A 169 -5.93 -28.05 -1.96
C PRO A 169 -6.78 -26.80 -2.22
N GLY A 170 -7.46 -26.76 -3.38
CA GLY A 170 -8.31 -25.62 -3.74
C GLY A 170 -7.92 -24.94 -5.04
N GLY A 171 -6.79 -25.35 -5.66
CA GLY A 171 -6.31 -24.74 -6.90
C GLY A 171 -5.58 -23.39 -6.70
N PRO A 172 -5.11 -22.76 -7.76
CA PRO A 172 -4.53 -21.42 -7.67
C PRO A 172 -5.58 -20.44 -7.18
N PRO A 173 -5.25 -19.54 -6.24
CA PRO A 173 -6.18 -18.52 -5.78
C PRO A 173 -6.59 -17.63 -6.96
N TYR A 174 -7.84 -17.25 -6.99
CA TYR A 174 -8.24 -16.08 -7.78
C TYR A 174 -7.49 -14.87 -7.22
N SER A 175 -6.97 -14.01 -8.10
CA SER A 175 -6.45 -12.73 -7.67
C SER A 175 -7.59 -11.87 -7.12
N LEU A 176 -7.27 -10.84 -6.33
CA LEU A 176 -8.29 -9.91 -5.83
C LEU A 176 -9.01 -9.21 -6.97
N GLU A 177 -8.31 -8.98 -8.08
CA GLU A 177 -8.89 -8.39 -9.30
C GLU A 177 -9.97 -9.29 -9.90
N THR A 178 -9.72 -10.60 -10.02
CA THR A 178 -10.73 -11.54 -10.55
C THR A 178 -11.91 -11.71 -9.60
N VAL A 179 -11.68 -11.67 -8.29
CA VAL A 179 -12.74 -11.67 -7.27
C VAL A 179 -13.60 -10.40 -7.41
N ALA A 180 -12.98 -9.24 -7.53
CA ALA A 180 -13.67 -7.96 -7.67
C ALA A 180 -14.49 -7.92 -8.97
N ALA A 181 -13.86 -8.24 -10.11
CA ALA A 181 -14.55 -8.28 -11.39
C ALA A 181 -15.71 -9.29 -11.41
N SER A 182 -15.53 -10.46 -10.77
CA SER A 182 -16.60 -11.47 -10.65
C SER A 182 -17.79 -10.94 -9.85
N SER A 183 -17.53 -10.17 -8.78
CA SER A 183 -18.61 -9.56 -7.98
C SER A 183 -19.43 -8.55 -8.78
N VAL A 184 -18.75 -7.73 -9.59
CA VAL A 184 -19.45 -6.74 -10.43
C VAL A 184 -20.21 -7.42 -11.57
N LEU A 185 -19.60 -8.44 -12.22
CA LEU A 185 -20.28 -9.22 -13.26
C LEU A 185 -21.55 -9.90 -12.74
N GLU A 186 -21.51 -10.45 -11.52
CA GLU A 186 -22.69 -11.09 -10.92
C GLU A 186 -23.80 -10.08 -10.66
N ASN A 187 -23.48 -8.87 -10.21
CA ASN A 187 -24.44 -7.78 -10.06
C ASN A 187 -25.05 -7.36 -11.41
N ASP A 188 -24.31 -7.51 -12.50
CA ASP A 188 -24.77 -7.27 -13.87
C ASP A 188 -25.47 -8.48 -14.51
N GLY A 189 -25.71 -9.54 -13.74
CA GLY A 189 -26.46 -10.73 -14.13
C GLY A 189 -25.64 -11.81 -14.83
N ILE A 190 -24.32 -11.73 -14.81
CA ILE A 190 -23.41 -12.72 -15.39
C ILE A 190 -22.79 -13.54 -14.25
N GLN A 191 -23.09 -14.84 -14.21
CA GLN A 191 -22.48 -15.72 -13.25
C GLN A 191 -20.99 -15.90 -13.54
N PRO A 192 -20.09 -15.96 -12.54
CA PRO A 192 -18.65 -16.13 -12.75
C PRO A 192 -18.27 -17.31 -13.65
N ALA A 193 -19.05 -18.41 -13.59
CA ALA A 193 -18.87 -19.59 -14.44
C ALA A 193 -19.19 -19.36 -15.94
N GLN A 194 -19.81 -18.23 -16.29
CA GLN A 194 -20.11 -17.86 -17.68
C GLN A 194 -18.98 -17.08 -18.35
N VAL A 195 -17.93 -16.75 -17.61
CA VAL A 195 -16.72 -16.09 -18.11
C VAL A 195 -15.55 -17.07 -18.02
N THR A 196 -14.70 -17.08 -19.05
CA THR A 196 -13.47 -17.85 -19.02
C THR A 196 -12.30 -16.94 -18.62
N TRP A 197 -11.80 -17.09 -17.42
CA TRP A 197 -10.59 -16.41 -16.98
C TRP A 197 -9.37 -17.13 -17.55
N GLN A 198 -8.51 -16.38 -18.26
CA GLN A 198 -7.27 -16.92 -18.85
C GLN A 198 -6.04 -16.26 -18.21
N PRO A 199 -5.41 -16.89 -17.21
CA PRO A 199 -4.21 -16.38 -16.59
C PRO A 199 -3.03 -16.38 -17.58
N MET A 200 -2.25 -15.29 -17.59
CA MET A 200 -1.03 -15.15 -18.38
C MET A 200 -0.08 -14.13 -17.73
N PRO A 201 1.20 -14.08 -18.14
CA PRO A 201 2.11 -13.02 -17.68
C PRO A 201 1.54 -11.62 -17.96
N ALA A 202 1.63 -10.73 -16.99
CA ALA A 202 1.01 -9.40 -17.07
C ALA A 202 1.48 -8.59 -18.29
N ASP A 203 2.76 -8.71 -18.65
CA ASP A 203 3.37 -8.07 -19.83
C ASP A 203 2.83 -8.57 -21.16
N GLN A 204 2.09 -9.69 -21.18
CA GLN A 204 1.48 -10.26 -22.38
C GLN A 204 0.02 -9.84 -22.59
N LEU A 205 -0.64 -9.30 -21.58
CA LEU A 205 -2.09 -9.01 -21.60
C LEU A 205 -2.48 -8.06 -22.74
N ILE A 206 -1.80 -6.92 -22.89
CA ILE A 206 -2.09 -5.94 -23.95
C ILE A 206 -1.87 -6.56 -25.34
N HIS A 207 -0.80 -7.34 -25.50
CA HIS A 207 -0.55 -8.03 -26.75
C HIS A 207 -1.61 -9.10 -27.06
N ALA A 208 -2.04 -9.87 -26.06
CA ALA A 208 -3.09 -10.87 -26.20
C ALA A 208 -4.44 -10.24 -26.63
N LEU A 209 -4.79 -9.08 -26.06
CA LEU A 209 -5.96 -8.31 -26.48
C LEU A 209 -5.81 -7.81 -27.93
N ALA A 210 -4.68 -7.21 -28.27
CA ALA A 210 -4.41 -6.67 -29.61
C ALA A 210 -4.41 -7.74 -30.69
N SER A 211 -3.91 -8.94 -30.39
CA SER A 211 -3.83 -10.08 -31.33
C SER A 211 -5.09 -10.94 -31.40
N HIS A 212 -6.16 -10.57 -30.67
CA HIS A 212 -7.40 -11.34 -30.58
C HIS A 212 -7.26 -12.72 -29.93
N ALA A 213 -6.20 -12.94 -29.12
CA ALA A 213 -6.02 -14.17 -28.35
C ALA A 213 -7.03 -14.28 -27.20
N VAL A 214 -7.50 -13.12 -26.70
CA VAL A 214 -8.59 -12.98 -25.73
C VAL A 214 -9.59 -11.92 -26.19
N ASP A 215 -10.81 -11.99 -25.68
CA ASP A 215 -11.88 -11.03 -26.01
C ASP A 215 -11.72 -9.71 -25.23
N ALA A 216 -11.26 -9.82 -24.00
CA ALA A 216 -11.04 -8.72 -23.06
C ALA A 216 -9.82 -9.00 -22.16
N ILE A 217 -9.36 -7.99 -21.44
CA ILE A 217 -8.34 -8.14 -20.38
C ILE A 217 -8.80 -7.43 -19.11
N LEU A 218 -8.49 -8.02 -17.96
CA LEU A 218 -8.65 -7.40 -16.65
C LEU A 218 -7.28 -6.88 -16.21
N VAL A 219 -7.18 -5.57 -16.04
CA VAL A 219 -5.92 -4.87 -15.73
C VAL A 219 -6.15 -3.75 -14.73
N THR A 220 -5.06 -3.33 -14.10
CA THR A 220 -4.99 -2.16 -13.23
C THR A 220 -4.13 -1.07 -13.86
N GLU A 221 -3.97 0.07 -13.18
CA GLU A 221 -3.00 1.07 -13.62
C GLU A 221 -1.55 0.65 -13.27
N PRO A 222 -0.58 0.88 -14.15
CA PRO A 222 -0.63 1.73 -15.35
C PRO A 222 -1.03 1.01 -16.65
N GLU A 223 -1.38 -0.27 -16.63
CA GLU A 223 -1.72 -1.07 -17.81
C GLU A 223 -3.00 -0.57 -18.49
N ILE A 224 -3.96 0.01 -17.74
CA ILE A 224 -5.17 0.65 -18.31
C ILE A 224 -4.72 1.76 -19.27
N TYR A 225 -3.97 2.74 -18.76
CA TYR A 225 -3.46 3.84 -19.59
C TYR A 225 -2.63 3.36 -20.78
N GLN A 226 -1.81 2.32 -20.59
CA GLN A 226 -0.99 1.75 -21.67
C GLN A 226 -1.86 1.12 -22.76
N ALA A 227 -2.87 0.33 -22.40
CA ALA A 227 -3.77 -0.31 -23.36
C ALA A 227 -4.59 0.72 -24.13
N GLU A 228 -5.10 1.74 -23.44
CA GLU A 228 -5.83 2.84 -24.07
C GLU A 228 -4.96 3.63 -25.06
N SER A 229 -3.74 3.99 -24.65
CA SER A 229 -2.83 4.80 -25.48
C SER A 229 -2.22 4.03 -26.64
N GLN A 230 -1.90 2.73 -26.47
CA GLN A 230 -1.19 1.95 -27.48
C GLN A 230 -2.11 1.32 -28.53
N ILE A 231 -3.28 0.82 -28.10
CA ILE A 231 -4.20 0.06 -28.96
C ILE A 231 -5.62 0.61 -28.99
N GLY A 232 -5.87 1.76 -28.35
CA GLY A 232 -7.18 2.37 -28.26
C GLY A 232 -8.19 1.50 -27.51
N ALA A 233 -7.73 0.71 -26.53
CA ALA A 233 -8.62 -0.08 -25.69
C ALA A 233 -9.61 0.82 -24.94
N ARG A 234 -10.75 0.27 -24.55
CA ARG A 234 -11.77 0.99 -23.78
C ARG A 234 -12.34 0.11 -22.68
N SER A 235 -12.69 0.72 -21.57
CA SER A 235 -13.34 0.04 -20.46
C SER A 235 -14.78 -0.35 -20.82
N VAL A 236 -15.20 -1.53 -20.36
CA VAL A 236 -16.58 -2.02 -20.41
C VAL A 236 -17.08 -2.44 -19.05
N LEU A 237 -16.21 -2.52 -18.04
CA LEU A 237 -16.57 -2.81 -16.66
C LEU A 237 -15.50 -2.23 -15.74
N ASP A 238 -15.91 -1.37 -14.80
CA ASP A 238 -15.11 -0.96 -13.64
C ASP A 238 -15.29 -1.99 -12.52
N ALA A 239 -14.23 -2.76 -12.24
CA ALA A 239 -14.23 -3.78 -11.19
C ALA A 239 -14.20 -3.19 -9.77
N CYS A 240 -14.07 -1.87 -9.63
CA CYS A 240 -14.10 -1.15 -8.36
C CYS A 240 -15.46 -0.50 -8.08
N SER A 241 -16.55 -1.06 -8.62
CA SER A 241 -17.91 -0.57 -8.47
C SER A 241 -18.81 -1.51 -7.63
N GLY A 242 -19.97 -1.04 -7.20
CA GLY A 242 -20.92 -1.87 -6.43
C GLY A 242 -20.33 -2.33 -5.09
N GLU A 243 -20.29 -3.64 -4.86
CA GLU A 243 -19.78 -4.25 -3.62
C GLU A 243 -18.26 -4.07 -3.43
N THR A 244 -17.55 -3.70 -4.48
CA THR A 244 -16.09 -3.53 -4.46
C THR A 244 -15.63 -2.08 -4.34
N VAL A 245 -16.56 -1.14 -4.21
CA VAL A 245 -16.25 0.29 -3.92
C VAL A 245 -15.43 0.43 -2.64
N ASN A 246 -14.32 1.16 -2.72
CA ASN A 246 -13.39 1.36 -1.61
C ASN A 246 -12.92 0.02 -0.98
N LEU A 247 -12.74 -1.02 -1.80
CA LEU A 247 -12.20 -2.29 -1.33
C LEU A 247 -10.71 -2.11 -1.03
N PRO A 248 -10.22 -2.51 0.16
CA PRO A 248 -8.79 -2.57 0.41
C PRO A 248 -8.11 -3.54 -0.56
N LEU A 249 -7.12 -3.07 -1.29
CA LEU A 249 -6.37 -3.86 -2.27
C LEU A 249 -5.03 -4.31 -1.72
N GLU A 250 -4.30 -3.41 -1.08
CA GLU A 250 -2.97 -3.67 -0.54
C GLU A 250 -2.83 -3.17 0.90
N GLY A 251 -1.95 -3.83 1.65
CA GLY A 251 -1.67 -3.48 3.04
C GLY A 251 -0.20 -3.72 3.42
N TYR A 252 0.13 -3.33 4.64
CA TYR A 252 1.45 -3.56 5.24
C TYR A 252 1.36 -4.69 6.25
N PHE A 253 2.23 -5.68 6.10
CA PHE A 253 2.20 -6.92 6.87
C PHE A 253 3.53 -7.18 7.57
N ALA A 254 3.47 -7.80 8.75
CA ALA A 254 4.65 -8.30 9.44
C ALA A 254 4.36 -9.68 10.05
N PRO A 255 5.39 -10.54 10.21
CA PRO A 255 5.24 -11.74 11.02
C PRO A 255 4.83 -11.38 12.45
N ALA A 256 3.83 -12.08 12.99
CA ALA A 256 3.33 -11.83 14.36
C ALA A 256 4.44 -11.97 15.43
N SER A 257 5.37 -12.89 15.20
CA SER A 257 6.55 -13.05 16.06
C SER A 257 7.44 -11.81 16.05
N TYR A 258 7.69 -11.22 14.88
CA TYR A 258 8.46 -9.98 14.78
C TYR A 258 7.70 -8.82 15.44
N ALA A 259 6.42 -8.70 15.15
CA ALA A 259 5.57 -7.64 15.69
C ALA A 259 5.50 -7.64 17.22
N SER A 260 5.46 -8.81 17.85
CA SER A 260 5.42 -8.93 19.31
C SER A 260 6.71 -8.42 20.00
N HIS A 261 7.86 -8.53 19.35
CA HIS A 261 9.16 -8.13 19.91
C HIS A 261 9.60 -6.70 19.52
N HIS A 262 8.96 -6.10 18.49
CA HIS A 262 9.37 -4.80 17.92
C HIS A 262 8.22 -3.78 17.88
N ARG A 263 7.31 -3.83 18.89
CA ARG A 263 6.08 -3.01 18.92
C ARG A 263 6.36 -1.52 18.76
N ASP A 264 7.33 -0.99 19.49
CA ASP A 264 7.63 0.46 19.46
C ASP A 264 8.16 0.90 18.09
N ALA A 265 9.02 0.07 17.48
CA ALA A 265 9.54 0.34 16.13
C ALA A 265 8.44 0.28 15.08
N LEU A 266 7.53 -0.70 15.18
CA LEU A 266 6.40 -0.82 14.25
C LEU A 266 5.35 0.27 14.47
N ALA A 267 5.12 0.71 15.71
CA ALA A 267 4.25 1.84 16.00
C ALA A 267 4.81 3.15 15.40
N ALA A 268 6.12 3.37 15.51
CA ALA A 268 6.79 4.51 14.88
C ALA A 268 6.76 4.43 13.35
N PHE A 269 6.95 3.22 12.78
CA PHE A 269 6.80 2.96 11.34
C PHE A 269 5.39 3.29 10.85
N HIS A 270 4.37 2.77 11.54
CA HIS A 270 2.97 3.04 11.25
C HIS A 270 2.65 4.55 11.29
N ALA A 271 3.10 5.26 12.33
CA ALA A 271 2.86 6.70 12.45
C ALA A 271 3.52 7.51 11.31
N ALA A 272 4.74 7.14 10.90
CA ALA A 272 5.41 7.75 9.76
C ALA A 272 4.69 7.45 8.45
N LEU A 273 4.22 6.21 8.28
CA LEU A 273 3.49 5.76 7.10
C LEU A 273 2.15 6.49 6.95
N MET A 274 1.38 6.68 8.02
CA MET A 274 0.11 7.43 7.97
C MET A 274 0.31 8.87 7.48
N ARG A 275 1.41 9.52 7.86
CA ARG A 275 1.78 10.84 7.34
C ARG A 275 2.12 10.80 5.85
N ALA A 276 2.81 9.75 5.42
CA ALA A 276 3.16 9.55 4.03
C ALA A 276 1.93 9.26 3.15
N GLN A 277 0.98 8.46 3.63
CA GLN A 277 -0.30 8.21 2.95
C GLN A 277 -1.10 9.50 2.77
N ALA A 278 -1.19 10.33 3.81
CA ALA A 278 -1.82 11.64 3.68
C ALA A 278 -1.12 12.52 2.63
N SER A 279 0.21 12.44 2.52
CA SER A 279 0.98 13.16 1.52
C SER A 279 0.83 12.55 0.12
N ALA A 280 0.80 11.22 -0.01
CA ALA A 280 0.65 10.51 -1.28
C ALA A 280 -0.71 10.74 -1.95
N ASN A 281 -1.75 11.10 -1.19
CA ASN A 281 -3.04 11.53 -1.74
C ASN A 281 -2.97 12.92 -2.43
N GLN A 282 -1.79 13.55 -2.46
CA GLN A 282 -1.57 14.80 -3.19
C GLN A 282 -0.79 14.53 -4.49
N PRO A 283 -1.17 15.13 -5.62
CA PRO A 283 -0.56 14.83 -6.92
C PRO A 283 0.96 15.02 -6.97
N ALA A 284 1.50 16.08 -6.38
CA ALA A 284 2.93 16.38 -6.52
C ALA A 284 3.84 15.37 -5.78
N PRO A 285 3.62 15.00 -4.51
CA PRO A 285 4.38 13.93 -3.86
C PRO A 285 4.22 12.58 -4.54
N LEU A 286 3.00 12.23 -4.96
CA LEU A 286 2.70 10.98 -5.65
C LEU A 286 3.47 10.86 -6.96
N ASN A 287 3.30 11.82 -7.87
CA ASN A 287 3.95 11.80 -9.19
C ASN A 287 5.48 11.76 -9.06
N ASN A 288 6.02 12.50 -8.07
CA ASN A 288 7.45 12.46 -7.78
C ASN A 288 7.89 11.06 -7.33
N ALA A 289 7.14 10.39 -6.47
CA ALA A 289 7.45 9.04 -6.03
C ALA A 289 7.40 8.06 -7.21
N LEU A 290 6.28 8.00 -7.95
CA LEU A 290 6.06 7.07 -9.07
C LEU A 290 7.14 7.18 -10.14
N THR A 291 7.60 8.39 -10.46
CA THR A 291 8.68 8.59 -11.45
C THR A 291 10.04 8.10 -10.96
N HIS A 292 10.26 8.04 -9.64
CA HIS A 292 11.57 7.65 -9.09
C HIS A 292 11.70 6.13 -8.88
N TYR A 293 10.67 5.47 -8.34
CA TYR A 293 10.81 4.06 -7.99
C TYR A 293 10.10 3.10 -8.94
N ALA A 294 8.96 3.51 -9.52
CA ALA A 294 8.19 2.65 -10.42
C ALA A 294 8.65 2.76 -11.88
N GLY A 295 9.63 3.61 -12.16
CA GLY A 295 10.17 3.81 -13.51
C GLY A 295 9.18 4.44 -14.49
N MET A 296 8.07 5.02 -14.00
CA MET A 296 7.07 5.65 -14.83
C MET A 296 7.59 6.94 -15.44
N SER A 297 7.15 7.24 -16.67
CA SER A 297 7.35 8.57 -17.23
C SER A 297 6.56 9.61 -16.43
N ARG A 298 6.97 10.88 -16.47
CA ARG A 298 6.21 11.95 -15.84
C ARG A 298 4.82 12.10 -16.46
N GLU A 299 4.71 11.84 -17.76
CA GLU A 299 3.44 11.84 -18.47
C GLU A 299 2.52 10.76 -17.92
N THR A 300 2.97 9.50 -17.91
CA THR A 300 2.21 8.38 -17.36
C THR A 300 1.77 8.66 -15.92
N ALA A 301 2.70 9.02 -15.04
CA ALA A 301 2.41 9.30 -13.63
C ALA A 301 1.38 10.43 -13.41
N SER A 302 1.23 11.35 -14.38
CA SER A 302 0.26 12.46 -14.30
C SER A 302 -1.11 12.13 -14.92
N LEU A 303 -1.21 11.07 -15.71
CA LEU A 303 -2.41 10.72 -16.47
C LEU A 303 -3.13 9.46 -15.93
N ILE A 304 -2.41 8.58 -15.22
CA ILE A 304 -3.04 7.40 -14.60
C ILE A 304 -4.07 7.80 -13.54
N THR A 305 -5.12 7.01 -13.44
CA THR A 305 -6.09 7.09 -12.33
C THR A 305 -5.51 6.38 -11.12
N VAL A 306 -5.67 6.97 -9.94
CA VAL A 306 -5.12 6.41 -8.70
C VAL A 306 -6.23 6.28 -7.66
N GLY A 307 -6.25 5.15 -6.95
CA GLY A 307 -7.14 4.92 -5.83
C GLY A 307 -6.80 5.80 -4.61
N VAL A 308 -7.11 5.33 -3.44
CA VAL A 308 -6.94 6.10 -2.20
C VAL A 308 -5.88 5.45 -1.33
N TYR A 309 -4.99 6.25 -0.75
CA TYR A 309 -4.08 5.81 0.31
C TYR A 309 -4.73 6.11 1.67
N PRO A 310 -5.32 5.09 2.35
CA PRO A 310 -6.08 5.31 3.58
C PRO A 310 -5.18 5.71 4.74
N THR A 311 -5.64 6.63 5.59
CA THR A 311 -4.91 7.06 6.80
C THR A 311 -5.42 6.37 8.07
N SER A 312 -6.20 5.33 7.92
CA SER A 312 -6.70 4.51 9.02
C SER A 312 -7.09 3.13 8.51
N LEU A 313 -6.80 2.11 9.32
CA LEU A 313 -7.21 0.75 9.04
C LEU A 313 -8.62 0.51 9.60
N LYS A 314 -9.54 0.02 8.76
CA LYS A 314 -10.91 -0.35 9.14
C LYS A 314 -11.07 -1.87 9.07
N VAL A 315 -11.18 -2.51 10.22
CA VAL A 315 -11.33 -3.98 10.31
C VAL A 315 -12.51 -4.50 9.47
N THR A 316 -13.61 -3.75 9.45
CA THR A 316 -14.79 -4.12 8.65
C THR A 316 -14.54 -4.09 7.14
N SER A 317 -13.68 -3.20 6.65
CA SER A 317 -13.28 -3.16 5.24
C SER A 317 -12.37 -4.33 4.89
N LEU A 318 -11.42 -4.67 5.76
CA LEU A 318 -10.56 -5.84 5.59
C LEU A 318 -11.38 -7.14 5.65
N GLN A 319 -12.36 -7.23 6.56
CA GLN A 319 -13.23 -8.41 6.64
C GLN A 319 -14.01 -8.60 5.34
N ARG A 320 -14.47 -7.52 4.70
CA ARG A 320 -15.15 -7.61 3.40
C ARG A 320 -14.25 -8.24 2.32
N VAL A 321 -12.94 -7.94 2.31
CA VAL A 321 -11.99 -8.61 1.39
C VAL A 321 -11.97 -10.11 1.65
N ALA A 322 -11.80 -10.53 2.91
CA ALA A 322 -11.76 -11.95 3.27
C ALA A 322 -13.09 -12.67 2.95
N ASP A 323 -14.22 -11.99 3.18
CA ASP A 323 -15.55 -12.53 2.89
C ASP A 323 -15.75 -12.73 1.38
N LEU A 324 -15.37 -11.75 0.54
CA LEU A 324 -15.40 -11.87 -0.92
C LEU A 324 -14.50 -13.00 -1.41
N MET A 325 -13.26 -13.08 -0.92
CA MET A 325 -12.35 -14.17 -1.27
C MET A 325 -12.91 -15.55 -0.89
N SER A 326 -13.55 -15.66 0.27
CA SER A 326 -14.18 -16.90 0.70
C SER A 326 -15.41 -17.24 -0.15
N PHE A 327 -16.24 -16.23 -0.49
CA PHE A 327 -17.43 -16.42 -1.31
C PHE A 327 -17.08 -16.89 -2.74
N TYR A 328 -16.03 -16.35 -3.34
CA TYR A 328 -15.56 -16.74 -4.68
C TYR A 328 -14.57 -17.92 -4.66
N GLY A 329 -14.38 -18.57 -3.50
CA GLY A 329 -13.58 -19.79 -3.40
C GLY A 329 -12.06 -19.61 -3.38
N SER A 330 -11.57 -18.36 -3.25
CA SER A 330 -10.14 -18.07 -3.08
C SER A 330 -9.63 -18.45 -1.69
N LEU A 331 -10.49 -18.49 -0.67
CA LEU A 331 -10.19 -19.01 0.65
C LEU A 331 -11.03 -20.25 0.92
N PRO A 332 -10.44 -21.33 1.49
CA PRO A 332 -11.15 -22.57 1.78
C PRO A 332 -12.13 -22.43 2.96
N HIS A 333 -11.87 -21.46 3.84
CA HIS A 333 -12.66 -21.20 5.05
C HIS A 333 -12.79 -19.68 5.28
N PRO A 334 -13.87 -19.24 5.99
CA PRO A 334 -13.96 -17.85 6.45
C PRO A 334 -12.77 -17.46 7.33
N LEU A 335 -12.12 -16.35 7.04
CA LEU A 335 -11.00 -15.82 7.78
C LEU A 335 -11.46 -14.67 8.67
N ASP A 336 -11.23 -14.74 9.99
CA ASP A 336 -11.42 -13.61 10.91
C ASP A 336 -10.19 -12.72 10.94
N VAL A 337 -10.28 -11.61 10.23
CA VAL A 337 -9.17 -10.64 10.13
C VAL A 337 -9.00 -9.79 11.39
N SER A 338 -9.97 -9.78 12.31
CA SER A 338 -9.89 -8.98 13.54
C SER A 338 -8.71 -9.37 14.44
N SER A 339 -8.35 -10.64 14.40
CA SER A 339 -7.22 -11.21 15.13
C SER A 339 -5.86 -10.89 14.50
N MET A 340 -5.85 -10.44 13.23
CA MET A 340 -4.64 -10.14 12.46
C MET A 340 -4.22 -8.67 12.57
N VAL A 341 -5.01 -7.80 13.15
CA VAL A 341 -4.69 -6.37 13.20
C VAL A 341 -3.68 -6.08 14.31
N PHE A 342 -2.60 -5.41 13.95
CA PHE A 342 -1.60 -4.89 14.90
C PHE A 342 -2.23 -3.84 15.83
N ARG A 343 -2.01 -3.98 17.15
CA ARG A 343 -2.58 -3.11 18.19
C ARG A 343 -1.51 -2.55 19.11
#